data_498cd3b2566de3446311716e958459cd
#
_entry.id   498cd3b2566de3446311716e958459cd
#
_cell.length_a   1.000
_cell.length_b   1.000
_cell.length_c   1.000
_cell.angle_alpha   90.00
_cell.angle_beta   90.00
_cell.angle_gamma   90.00
#
_symmetry.space_group_name_H-M   'P 1'
#
loop_
_entity.id
_entity.type
_entity.pdbx_description
1 polymer ?
#
loop_
_entity_poly.entity_id
_entity_poly.type
_entity_poly.pdbx_seq_one_letter_code
_entity_poly.pdbx_strand_id
1 'polypeptide(L)'
;MNGFEKHGIGHLSASSINLWINAPDLWVAKYLHGHRQPFGPAPRRGQCVETAVHMALTGTDLDTAIERAVEQFDRTFMFGTDDTAKERAVIDPMARMAYEELAPYGPPEAGGDEQHKVSIKASFDDWSIPVIGFLDFTYPDKGLIVDLKTTNRVPSTMSADHQLQRAIYSAAMGNQAVKFLYVSSKKANWLEDGDPRETLAKAKLHIARMERFLSLHSAEDALACVPHNPSSFYWRGDEEGRAKLFG
;
A
#
# COMPACT_ATOMS: atom_id res chain seq x y z
N MET A 1 -28.04 -9.32 4.24
CA MET A 1 -26.93 -9.11 3.28
C MET A 1 -26.56 -7.65 3.38
N ASN A 2 -25.34 -7.34 3.79
CA ASN A 2 -24.86 -5.96 3.84
C ASN A 2 -24.42 -5.48 2.45
N GLY A 3 -24.09 -4.18 2.31
CA GLY A 3 -23.73 -3.60 1.02
C GLY A 3 -22.50 -4.23 0.39
N PHE A 4 -21.52 -4.65 1.17
CA PHE A 4 -20.32 -5.32 0.68
C PHE A 4 -20.63 -6.72 0.14
N GLU A 5 -21.40 -7.52 0.90
CA GLU A 5 -21.84 -8.86 0.49
C GLU A 5 -22.64 -8.84 -0.81
N LYS A 6 -23.53 -7.81 -0.99
CA LYS A 6 -24.31 -7.59 -2.20
C LYS A 6 -23.43 -7.52 -3.46
N HIS A 7 -22.23 -6.98 -3.34
CA HIS A 7 -21.28 -6.80 -4.44
C HIS A 7 -20.11 -7.80 -4.41
N GLY A 8 -20.17 -8.85 -3.58
CA GLY A 8 -19.14 -9.88 -3.50
C GLY A 8 -17.82 -9.41 -2.87
N ILE A 9 -17.84 -8.31 -2.11
CA ILE A 9 -16.66 -7.75 -1.45
C ILE A 9 -16.53 -8.41 -0.08
N GLY A 10 -15.54 -9.28 0.08
CA GLY A 10 -15.33 -10.06 1.32
C GLY A 10 -14.37 -9.42 2.32
N HIS A 11 -13.64 -8.39 1.94
CA HIS A 11 -12.69 -7.66 2.78
C HIS A 11 -12.33 -6.30 2.21
N LEU A 12 -11.79 -5.43 3.06
CA LEU A 12 -11.12 -4.19 2.67
C LEU A 12 -9.63 -4.27 3.00
N SER A 13 -8.87 -3.28 2.58
CA SER A 13 -7.50 -3.03 3.00
C SER A 13 -7.33 -1.54 3.28
N ALA A 14 -6.28 -1.14 3.99
CA ALA A 14 -5.99 0.28 4.19
C ALA A 14 -5.93 1.05 2.87
N SER A 15 -5.29 0.47 1.84
CA SER A 15 -5.22 1.08 0.50
C SER A 15 -6.58 1.17 -0.18
N SER A 16 -7.49 0.19 0.01
CA SER A 16 -8.83 0.27 -0.57
C SER A 16 -9.70 1.32 0.11
N ILE A 17 -9.58 1.48 1.43
CA ILE A 17 -10.28 2.54 2.17
C ILE A 17 -9.76 3.92 1.74
N ASN A 18 -8.44 4.08 1.64
CA ASN A 18 -7.83 5.32 1.14
C ASN A 18 -8.27 5.65 -0.29
N LEU A 19 -8.35 4.64 -1.16
CA LEU A 19 -8.82 4.83 -2.53
C LEU A 19 -10.28 5.33 -2.55
N TRP A 20 -11.16 4.76 -1.72
CA TRP A 20 -12.53 5.25 -1.59
C TRP A 20 -12.60 6.71 -1.12
N ILE A 21 -11.76 7.08 -0.16
CA ILE A 21 -11.73 8.45 0.39
C ILE A 21 -11.26 9.45 -0.66
N ASN A 22 -10.23 9.10 -1.44
CA ASN A 22 -9.52 10.03 -2.31
C ASN A 22 -9.98 9.99 -3.78
N ALA A 23 -10.47 8.83 -4.24
CA ALA A 23 -10.94 8.62 -5.63
C ALA A 23 -12.03 7.54 -5.64
N PRO A 24 -13.25 7.86 -5.16
CA PRO A 24 -14.35 6.90 -5.09
C PRO A 24 -14.78 6.37 -6.47
N ASP A 25 -14.63 7.16 -7.53
CA ASP A 25 -14.85 6.77 -8.92
C ASP A 25 -13.91 5.64 -9.34
N LEU A 26 -12.63 5.75 -9.06
CA LEU A 26 -11.67 4.68 -9.34
C LEU A 26 -11.90 3.46 -8.43
N TRP A 27 -12.32 3.68 -7.19
CA TRP A 27 -12.67 2.58 -6.30
C TRP A 27 -13.83 1.75 -6.87
N VAL A 28 -14.90 2.40 -7.32
CA VAL A 28 -16.06 1.74 -7.96
C VAL A 28 -15.62 1.04 -9.24
N ALA A 29 -14.87 1.70 -10.11
CA ALA A 29 -14.32 1.11 -11.31
C ALA A 29 -13.53 -0.18 -11.01
N LYS A 30 -12.65 -0.13 -10.02
CA LYS A 30 -11.78 -1.26 -9.64
C LYS A 30 -12.53 -2.43 -9.01
N TYR A 31 -13.39 -2.15 -8.03
CA TYR A 31 -14.00 -3.19 -7.19
C TYR A 31 -15.35 -3.68 -7.69
N LEU A 32 -16.11 -2.86 -8.43
CA LEU A 32 -17.40 -3.26 -8.96
C LEU A 32 -17.37 -3.60 -10.46
N HIS A 33 -16.46 -2.97 -11.24
CA HIS A 33 -16.35 -3.21 -12.68
C HIS A 33 -15.07 -3.94 -13.09
N GLY A 34 -14.23 -4.35 -12.13
CA GLY A 34 -13.03 -5.14 -12.41
C GLY A 34 -11.92 -4.39 -13.14
N HIS A 35 -11.98 -3.05 -13.20
CA HIS A 35 -10.98 -2.23 -13.84
C HIS A 35 -9.58 -2.44 -13.21
N ARG A 36 -8.56 -2.52 -14.04
CA ARG A 36 -7.16 -2.68 -13.62
C ARG A 36 -6.31 -1.60 -14.26
N GLN A 37 -5.78 -0.73 -13.44
CA GLN A 37 -4.82 0.28 -13.89
C GLN A 37 -3.48 -0.37 -14.28
N PRO A 38 -2.76 0.23 -15.24
CA PRO A 38 -1.39 -0.17 -15.53
C PRO A 38 -0.50 -0.06 -14.27
N PHE A 39 0.36 -1.05 -14.07
CA PHE A 39 1.29 -1.05 -12.94
C PHE A 39 2.52 -0.21 -13.30
N GLY A 40 2.68 0.92 -12.62
CA GLY A 40 3.72 1.91 -12.93
C GLY A 40 5.11 1.56 -12.36
N PRO A 41 6.16 2.26 -12.85
CA PRO A 41 7.53 1.98 -12.43
C PRO A 41 7.83 2.37 -10.97
N ALA A 42 7.21 3.43 -10.42
CA ALA A 42 7.45 3.84 -9.05
C ALA A 42 6.96 2.81 -7.99
N PRO A 43 5.73 2.25 -8.08
CA PRO A 43 5.33 1.12 -7.23
C PRO A 43 6.24 -0.10 -7.40
N ARG A 44 6.69 -0.41 -8.64
CA ARG A 44 7.60 -1.52 -8.87
C ARG A 44 8.95 -1.31 -8.22
N ARG A 45 9.52 -0.11 -8.30
CA ARG A 45 10.72 0.26 -7.56
C ARG A 45 10.56 -0.05 -6.08
N GLY A 46 9.44 0.37 -5.48
CA GLY A 46 9.16 0.10 -4.05
C GLY A 46 9.23 -1.38 -3.71
N GLN A 47 8.57 -2.23 -4.50
CA GLN A 47 8.62 -3.68 -4.31
C GLN A 47 10.03 -4.25 -4.47
N CYS A 48 10.80 -3.78 -5.47
CA CYS A 48 12.17 -4.23 -5.68
C CYS A 48 13.09 -3.85 -4.51
N VAL A 49 12.98 -2.62 -4.01
CA VAL A 49 13.74 -2.17 -2.82
C VAL A 49 13.40 -3.02 -1.60
N GLU A 50 12.12 -3.24 -1.33
CA GLU A 50 11.65 -4.06 -0.23
C GLU A 50 12.18 -5.50 -0.33
N THR A 51 12.09 -6.12 -1.51
CA THR A 51 12.61 -7.48 -1.78
C THR A 51 14.12 -7.56 -1.53
N ALA A 52 14.90 -6.60 -2.04
CA ALA A 52 16.35 -6.56 -1.84
C ALA A 52 16.71 -6.49 -0.35
N VAL A 53 16.04 -5.60 0.39
CA VAL A 53 16.26 -5.41 1.83
C VAL A 53 15.89 -6.67 2.61
N HIS A 54 14.76 -7.29 2.30
CA HIS A 54 14.35 -8.53 2.96
C HIS A 54 15.36 -9.65 2.72
N MET A 55 15.80 -9.85 1.47
CA MET A 55 16.82 -10.85 1.12
C MET A 55 18.13 -10.60 1.87
N ALA A 56 18.59 -9.35 1.96
CA ALA A 56 19.81 -9.00 2.65
C ALA A 56 19.72 -9.22 4.16
N LEU A 57 18.59 -8.84 4.80
CA LEU A 57 18.35 -9.06 6.22
C LEU A 57 18.22 -10.56 6.59
N THR A 58 17.87 -11.41 5.61
CA THR A 58 17.75 -12.87 5.80
C THR A 58 18.98 -13.65 5.33
N GLY A 59 20.10 -12.98 5.06
CA GLY A 59 21.42 -13.61 4.87
C GLY A 59 21.93 -13.66 3.43
N THR A 60 21.23 -13.09 2.45
CA THR A 60 21.79 -12.86 1.12
C THR A 60 22.77 -11.68 1.19
N ASP A 61 23.90 -11.77 0.49
CA ASP A 61 24.78 -10.62 0.34
C ASP A 61 24.02 -9.42 -0.26
N LEU A 62 24.25 -8.21 0.27
CA LEU A 62 23.48 -7.02 -0.09
C LEU A 62 23.59 -6.66 -1.57
N ASP A 63 24.79 -6.73 -2.14
CA ASP A 63 25.01 -6.42 -3.56
C ASP A 63 24.28 -7.44 -4.44
N THR A 64 24.36 -8.73 -4.11
CA THR A 64 23.64 -9.80 -4.79
C THR A 64 22.10 -9.61 -4.68
N ALA A 65 21.60 -9.22 -3.53
CA ALA A 65 20.18 -8.96 -3.32
C ALA A 65 19.67 -7.79 -4.19
N ILE A 66 20.47 -6.72 -4.27
CA ILE A 66 20.18 -5.54 -5.11
C ILE A 66 20.20 -5.92 -6.60
N GLU A 67 21.22 -6.65 -7.05
CA GLU A 67 21.31 -7.11 -8.44
C GLU A 67 20.05 -7.89 -8.86
N ARG A 68 19.60 -8.85 -8.05
CA ARG A 68 18.39 -9.63 -8.30
C ARG A 68 17.13 -8.76 -8.35
N ALA A 69 17.03 -7.77 -7.46
CA ALA A 69 15.90 -6.84 -7.43
C ALA A 69 15.87 -5.93 -8.67
N VAL A 70 17.03 -5.46 -9.14
CA VAL A 70 17.17 -4.70 -10.38
C VAL A 70 16.81 -5.55 -11.59
N GLU A 71 17.27 -6.80 -11.67
CA GLU A 71 16.86 -7.72 -12.73
C GLU A 71 15.35 -7.95 -12.74
N GLN A 72 14.72 -8.07 -11.58
CA GLN A 72 13.27 -8.21 -11.47
C GLN A 72 12.52 -6.97 -11.98
N PHE A 73 13.07 -5.78 -11.72
CA PHE A 73 12.54 -4.53 -12.28
C PHE A 73 12.66 -4.54 -13.80
N ASP A 74 13.82 -4.87 -14.35
CA ASP A 74 14.11 -4.90 -15.79
C ASP A 74 13.21 -5.89 -16.54
N ARG A 75 12.94 -7.06 -15.96
CA ARG A 75 12.00 -8.04 -16.53
C ARG A 75 10.56 -7.51 -16.61
N THR A 76 10.17 -6.62 -15.70
CA THR A 76 8.83 -6.01 -15.71
C THR A 76 8.70 -4.95 -16.81
N PHE A 77 9.78 -4.22 -17.11
CA PHE A 77 9.78 -3.10 -18.04
C PHE A 77 10.78 -3.32 -19.18
N MET A 78 10.59 -4.39 -19.96
CA MET A 78 11.48 -4.73 -21.09
C MET A 78 11.58 -3.62 -22.16
N PHE A 79 10.51 -2.82 -22.31
CA PHE A 79 10.48 -1.64 -23.19
C PHE A 79 10.48 -0.38 -22.32
N GLY A 80 11.67 -0.05 -21.82
CA GLY A 80 11.83 1.06 -20.87
C GLY A 80 11.52 2.43 -21.47
N THR A 81 11.03 3.32 -20.64
CA THR A 81 10.87 4.76 -20.90
C THR A 81 11.87 5.54 -20.04
N ASP A 82 11.97 6.86 -20.25
CA ASP A 82 12.78 7.72 -19.39
C ASP A 82 12.36 7.63 -17.91
N ASP A 83 11.07 7.43 -17.64
CA ASP A 83 10.57 7.27 -16.28
C ASP A 83 10.96 5.93 -15.67
N THR A 84 10.96 4.84 -16.45
CA THR A 84 11.48 3.54 -15.95
C THR A 84 12.97 3.62 -15.67
N ALA A 85 13.76 4.30 -16.49
CA ALA A 85 15.20 4.47 -16.27
C ALA A 85 15.50 5.27 -14.98
N LYS A 86 14.74 6.34 -14.72
CA LYS A 86 14.87 7.12 -13.47
C LYS A 86 14.54 6.29 -12.24
N GLU A 87 13.44 5.54 -12.26
CA GLU A 87 13.01 4.72 -11.13
C GLU A 87 13.97 3.54 -10.89
N ARG A 88 14.49 2.93 -11.96
CA ARG A 88 15.52 1.89 -11.90
C ARG A 88 16.80 2.38 -11.21
N ALA A 89 17.28 3.57 -11.59
CA ALA A 89 18.55 4.12 -11.12
C ALA A 89 18.59 4.38 -9.60
N VAL A 90 17.44 4.49 -8.95
CA VAL A 90 17.36 4.78 -7.51
C VAL A 90 17.09 3.54 -6.66
N ILE A 91 16.94 2.34 -7.24
CA ILE A 91 16.73 1.09 -6.50
C ILE A 91 17.91 0.81 -5.58
N ASP A 92 19.13 0.79 -6.11
CA ASP A 92 20.36 0.51 -5.34
C ASP A 92 20.54 1.48 -4.15
N PRO A 93 20.62 2.80 -4.33
CA PRO A 93 20.81 3.70 -3.18
C PRO A 93 19.67 3.65 -2.16
N MET A 94 18.43 3.40 -2.58
CA MET A 94 17.30 3.25 -1.65
C MET A 94 17.38 1.94 -0.86
N ALA A 95 17.77 0.84 -1.50
CA ALA A 95 17.92 -0.45 -0.83
C ALA A 95 19.03 -0.42 0.22
N ARG A 96 20.19 0.18 -0.10
CA ARG A 96 21.27 0.37 0.87
C ARG A 96 20.85 1.21 2.05
N MET A 97 20.19 2.35 1.80
CA MET A 97 19.67 3.23 2.84
C MET A 97 18.70 2.49 3.75
N ALA A 98 17.75 1.74 3.19
CA ALA A 98 16.78 0.98 3.98
C ALA A 98 17.44 -0.16 4.75
N TYR A 99 18.41 -0.85 4.16
CA TYR A 99 19.17 -1.90 4.83
C TYR A 99 19.97 -1.36 6.03
N GLU A 100 20.68 -0.24 5.88
CA GLU A 100 21.42 0.41 6.97
C GLU A 100 20.51 0.74 8.15
N GLU A 101 19.29 1.22 7.90
CA GLU A 101 18.32 1.54 8.94
C GLU A 101 17.72 0.31 9.63
N LEU A 102 17.56 -0.80 8.89
CA LEU A 102 16.89 -2.01 9.39
C LEU A 102 17.85 -3.07 9.93
N ALA A 103 19.09 -3.12 9.47
CA ALA A 103 20.09 -4.10 9.89
C ALA A 103 20.29 -4.21 11.42
N PRO A 104 20.23 -3.12 12.22
CA PRO A 104 20.32 -3.20 13.67
C PRO A 104 19.18 -3.99 14.34
N TYR A 105 18.04 -4.18 13.65
CA TYR A 105 16.93 -4.97 14.17
C TYR A 105 17.11 -6.48 13.92
N GLY A 106 18.04 -6.87 13.05
CA GLY A 106 18.25 -8.26 12.65
C GLY A 106 17.24 -8.76 11.61
N PRO A 107 17.15 -10.09 11.40
CA PRO A 107 16.21 -10.65 10.43
C PRO A 107 14.76 -10.44 10.88
N PRO A 108 13.87 -10.03 9.98
CA PRO A 108 12.44 -9.96 10.27
C PRO A 108 11.84 -11.36 10.37
N GLU A 109 10.64 -11.46 10.95
CA GLU A 109 9.85 -12.68 10.93
C GLU A 109 9.61 -13.13 9.48
N ALA A 110 9.75 -14.43 9.22
CA ALA A 110 9.50 -14.99 7.91
C ALA A 110 8.01 -14.97 7.59
N GLY A 111 7.63 -14.26 6.55
CA GLY A 111 6.28 -14.29 6.00
C GLY A 111 6.01 -15.59 5.21
N GLY A 112 4.74 -15.97 5.15
CA GLY A 112 4.30 -17.20 4.45
C GLY A 112 3.95 -17.03 2.97
N ASP A 113 4.07 -15.83 2.41
CA ASP A 113 3.77 -15.55 1.02
C ASP A 113 5.02 -15.45 0.14
N GLU A 114 4.83 -15.39 -1.19
CA GLU A 114 5.92 -15.25 -2.18
C GLU A 114 6.71 -13.93 -2.03
N GLN A 115 6.17 -12.95 -1.31
CA GLN A 115 6.80 -11.67 -1.03
C GLN A 115 7.43 -11.62 0.36
N HIS A 116 7.45 -12.75 1.09
CA HIS A 116 7.97 -12.85 2.46
C HIS A 116 7.27 -11.96 3.48
N LYS A 117 6.01 -11.55 3.21
CA LYS A 117 5.22 -10.69 4.08
C LYS A 117 4.38 -11.48 5.05
N VAL A 118 4.20 -10.93 6.24
CA VAL A 118 3.23 -11.44 7.20
C VAL A 118 1.85 -10.90 6.84
N SER A 119 0.92 -11.80 6.49
CA SER A 119 -0.46 -11.41 6.20
C SER A 119 -1.27 -11.27 7.47
N ILE A 120 -2.11 -10.24 7.52
CA ILE A 120 -3.07 -10.04 8.60
C ILE A 120 -4.50 -10.07 8.06
N LYS A 121 -5.40 -10.60 8.87
CA LYS A 121 -6.84 -10.47 8.66
C LYS A 121 -7.47 -10.12 10.01
N ALA A 122 -7.97 -8.91 10.15
CA ALA A 122 -8.57 -8.41 11.37
C ALA A 122 -10.06 -8.13 11.19
N SER A 123 -10.84 -8.49 12.20
CA SER A 123 -12.23 -8.07 12.35
C SER A 123 -12.30 -7.12 13.53
N PHE A 124 -12.78 -5.92 13.30
CA PHE A 124 -13.02 -4.96 14.36
C PHE A 124 -14.49 -5.01 14.73
N ASP A 125 -14.80 -5.07 16.02
CA ASP A 125 -16.16 -5.33 16.54
C ASP A 125 -17.26 -4.44 15.94
N ASP A 126 -16.87 -3.23 15.57
CA ASP A 126 -17.78 -2.22 15.04
C ASP A 126 -17.72 -2.07 13.51
N TRP A 127 -16.97 -2.90 12.79
CA TRP A 127 -16.83 -2.81 11.35
C TRP A 127 -17.62 -3.93 10.67
N SER A 128 -18.41 -3.57 9.65
CA SER A 128 -19.27 -4.52 8.94
C SER A 128 -18.52 -5.47 8.00
N ILE A 129 -17.20 -5.32 7.88
CA ILE A 129 -16.36 -6.08 6.97
C ILE A 129 -14.94 -6.23 7.56
N PRO A 130 -14.29 -7.40 7.42
CA PRO A 130 -12.90 -7.58 7.85
C PRO A 130 -11.93 -6.78 6.99
N VAL A 131 -10.77 -6.48 7.55
CA VAL A 131 -9.66 -5.83 6.84
C VAL A 131 -8.50 -6.79 6.74
N ILE A 132 -7.87 -6.82 5.55
CA ILE A 132 -6.62 -7.54 5.31
C ILE A 132 -5.47 -6.55 5.11
N GLY A 133 -4.25 -7.01 5.38
CA GLY A 133 -3.03 -6.26 5.12
C GLY A 133 -1.83 -7.19 5.01
N PHE A 134 -0.74 -6.64 4.54
CA PHE A 134 0.56 -7.30 4.43
C PHE A 134 1.59 -6.41 5.11
N LEU A 135 2.32 -6.99 6.06
CA LEU A 135 3.33 -6.29 6.85
C LEU A 135 4.68 -6.50 6.19
N ASP A 136 5.42 -5.42 5.92
CA ASP A 136 6.68 -5.51 5.18
C ASP A 136 7.78 -6.15 6.06
N PHE A 137 7.97 -5.65 7.28
CA PHE A 137 8.96 -6.19 8.23
C PHE A 137 8.34 -6.28 9.63
N THR A 138 8.35 -7.46 10.22
CA THR A 138 7.86 -7.70 11.58
C THR A 138 8.98 -8.19 12.47
N TYR A 139 9.05 -7.65 13.68
CA TYR A 139 10.01 -8.00 14.73
C TYR A 139 9.25 -8.30 16.02
N PRO A 140 8.66 -9.51 16.16
CA PRO A 140 7.79 -9.87 17.28
C PRO A 140 8.47 -9.70 18.64
N ASP A 141 9.74 -10.11 18.76
CA ASP A 141 10.53 -9.98 19.99
C ASP A 141 10.74 -8.53 20.44
N LYS A 142 10.55 -7.57 19.52
CA LYS A 142 10.67 -6.13 19.77
C LYS A 142 9.31 -5.43 19.82
N GLY A 143 8.22 -6.17 19.59
CA GLY A 143 6.88 -5.59 19.46
C GLY A 143 6.77 -4.52 18.37
N LEU A 144 7.58 -4.65 17.30
CA LEU A 144 7.73 -3.63 16.26
C LEU A 144 7.35 -4.16 14.88
N ILE A 145 6.60 -3.36 14.15
CA ILE A 145 6.29 -3.52 12.73
C ILE A 145 6.86 -2.32 11.99
N VAL A 146 7.54 -2.55 10.88
CA VAL A 146 8.06 -1.49 10.01
C VAL A 146 7.43 -1.61 8.64
N ASP A 147 6.85 -0.52 8.17
CA ASP A 147 6.34 -0.36 6.81
C ASP A 147 7.34 0.52 6.02
N LEU A 148 7.91 -0.02 4.94
CA LEU A 148 8.93 0.65 4.14
C LEU A 148 8.29 1.44 2.99
N LYS A 149 8.58 2.72 2.92
CA LYS A 149 8.09 3.61 1.86
C LYS A 149 9.25 4.23 1.08
N THR A 150 9.35 3.86 -0.19
CA THR A 150 10.28 4.52 -1.11
C THR A 150 9.67 5.79 -1.69
N THR A 151 10.42 6.87 -1.74
CA THR A 151 9.92 8.18 -2.20
C THR A 151 11.03 9.02 -2.81
N ASN A 152 10.69 9.92 -3.72
CA ASN A 152 11.65 10.88 -4.27
C ASN A 152 11.99 11.99 -3.26
N ARG A 153 11.06 12.32 -2.37
CA ARG A 153 11.23 13.31 -1.30
C ARG A 153 10.68 12.78 0.01
N VAL A 154 11.57 12.56 0.96
CA VAL A 154 11.21 12.08 2.29
C VAL A 154 10.35 13.13 3.01
N PRO A 155 9.14 12.78 3.49
CA PRO A 155 8.27 13.70 4.19
C PRO A 155 8.77 13.99 5.61
N SER A 156 8.32 15.12 6.17
CA SER A 156 8.53 15.46 7.58
C SER A 156 7.41 15.00 8.51
N THR A 157 6.25 14.68 7.93
CA THR A 157 5.06 14.19 8.65
C THR A 157 4.36 13.13 7.80
N MET A 158 3.65 12.20 8.43
CA MET A 158 2.89 11.16 7.73
C MET A 158 1.66 11.76 7.04
N SER A 159 1.38 11.27 5.84
CA SER A 159 0.10 11.53 5.17
C SER A 159 -1.06 10.85 5.92
N ALA A 160 -2.29 11.35 5.74
CA ALA A 160 -3.48 10.73 6.30
C ALA A 160 -3.64 9.26 5.86
N ASP A 161 -3.26 8.94 4.62
CA ASP A 161 -3.31 7.58 4.08
C ASP A 161 -2.38 6.62 4.83
N HIS A 162 -1.16 7.07 5.15
CA HIS A 162 -0.21 6.27 5.91
C HIS A 162 -0.57 6.19 7.40
N GLN A 163 -1.15 7.25 7.97
CA GLN A 163 -1.69 7.21 9.34
C GLN A 163 -2.81 6.18 9.45
N LEU A 164 -3.68 6.08 8.44
CA LEU A 164 -4.73 5.05 8.39
C LEU A 164 -4.14 3.63 8.32
N GLN A 165 -3.17 3.41 7.44
CA GLN A 165 -2.49 2.12 7.33
C GLN A 165 -1.82 1.74 8.65
N ARG A 166 -1.11 2.67 9.28
CA ARG A 166 -0.48 2.50 10.58
C ARG A 166 -1.48 2.12 11.67
N ALA A 167 -2.60 2.84 11.75
CA ALA A 167 -3.63 2.60 12.75
C ALA A 167 -4.27 1.21 12.61
N ILE A 168 -4.58 0.80 11.37
CA ILE A 168 -5.14 -0.52 11.08
C ILE A 168 -4.14 -1.62 11.45
N TYR A 169 -2.89 -1.51 11.06
CA TYR A 169 -1.87 -2.53 11.34
C TYR A 169 -1.60 -2.65 12.83
N SER A 170 -1.46 -1.53 13.54
CA SER A 170 -1.29 -1.55 14.99
C SER A 170 -2.44 -2.25 15.70
N ALA A 171 -3.68 -1.87 15.38
CA ALA A 171 -4.86 -2.46 16.00
C ALA A 171 -5.03 -3.95 15.65
N ALA A 172 -4.76 -4.35 14.41
CA ALA A 172 -4.83 -5.74 13.98
C ALA A 172 -3.81 -6.65 14.69
N MET A 173 -2.68 -6.07 15.13
CA MET A 173 -1.59 -6.76 15.80
C MET A 173 -1.56 -6.50 17.33
N GLY A 174 -2.72 -6.26 17.94
CA GLY A 174 -2.84 -6.09 19.39
C GLY A 174 -2.20 -4.82 19.93
N ASN A 175 -2.24 -3.74 19.16
CA ASN A 175 -1.65 -2.42 19.44
C ASN A 175 -0.12 -2.41 19.50
N GLN A 176 0.53 -3.26 18.70
CA GLN A 176 1.98 -3.20 18.52
C GLN A 176 2.40 -1.86 17.89
N ALA A 177 3.65 -1.48 18.16
CA ALA A 177 4.24 -0.29 17.53
C ALA A 177 4.40 -0.50 16.02
N VAL A 178 3.85 0.42 15.23
CA VAL A 178 4.03 0.45 13.78
C VAL A 178 4.74 1.75 13.41
N LYS A 179 5.90 1.63 12.78
CA LYS A 179 6.70 2.75 12.30
C LYS A 179 6.82 2.71 10.78
N PHE A 180 6.84 3.87 10.18
CA PHE A 180 7.08 4.01 8.76
C PHE A 180 8.51 4.47 8.52
N LEU A 181 9.25 3.70 7.76
CA LEU A 181 10.57 4.06 7.28
C LEU A 181 10.46 4.61 5.86
N TYR A 182 10.61 5.93 5.71
CA TYR A 182 10.67 6.56 4.41
C TYR A 182 12.09 6.66 3.93
N VAL A 183 12.38 6.14 2.74
CA VAL A 183 13.69 6.21 2.13
C VAL A 183 13.64 6.87 0.75
N SER A 184 14.65 7.69 0.48
CA SER A 184 14.97 8.22 -0.83
C SER A 184 16.39 7.81 -1.20
N SER A 185 16.86 8.15 -2.40
CA SER A 185 18.27 7.94 -2.77
C SER A 185 19.28 8.75 -1.96
N LYS A 186 18.83 9.64 -1.05
CA LYS A 186 19.71 10.59 -0.33
C LYS A 186 19.56 10.55 1.19
N LYS A 187 18.41 10.14 1.72
CA LYS A 187 18.14 10.12 3.16
C LYS A 187 17.00 9.22 3.53
N ALA A 188 16.97 8.81 4.79
CA ALA A 188 15.87 8.13 5.45
C ALA A 188 15.23 9.01 6.53
N ASN A 189 13.98 8.69 6.90
CA ASN A 189 13.29 9.27 8.04
C ASN A 189 12.27 8.29 8.61
N TRP A 190 12.22 8.19 9.92
CA TRP A 190 11.26 7.38 10.65
C TRP A 190 10.10 8.26 11.11
N LEU A 191 8.88 7.82 10.82
CA LEU A 191 7.66 8.53 11.23
C LEU A 191 6.67 7.56 11.89
N GLU A 192 5.97 8.08 12.91
CA GLU A 192 4.90 7.38 13.63
C GLU A 192 3.78 8.35 14.07
N ASP A 193 3.55 9.39 13.28
CA ASP A 193 2.60 10.46 13.60
C ASP A 193 1.14 9.98 13.62
N GLY A 194 0.31 10.78 14.28
CA GLY A 194 -1.14 10.63 14.32
C GLY A 194 -1.64 9.82 15.50
N ASP A 195 -2.90 10.07 15.87
CA ASP A 195 -3.61 9.28 16.88
C ASP A 195 -4.32 8.07 16.21
N PRO A 196 -3.90 6.83 16.51
CA PRO A 196 -4.53 5.65 15.92
C PRO A 196 -6.03 5.52 16.23
N ARG A 197 -6.47 5.95 17.43
CA ARG A 197 -7.88 5.84 17.84
C ARG A 197 -8.77 6.78 17.04
N GLU A 198 -8.34 8.04 16.91
CA GLU A 198 -9.03 9.03 16.09
C GLU A 198 -9.08 8.60 14.62
N THR A 199 -7.98 8.08 14.12
CA THR A 199 -7.85 7.59 12.74
C THR A 199 -8.78 6.41 12.46
N LEU A 200 -8.86 5.43 13.38
CA LEU A 200 -9.78 4.29 13.26
C LEU A 200 -11.24 4.72 13.35
N ALA A 201 -11.57 5.67 14.22
CA ALA A 201 -12.93 6.21 14.30
C ALA A 201 -13.35 6.89 12.98
N LYS A 202 -12.46 7.64 12.34
CA LYS A 202 -12.70 8.21 11.00
C LYS A 202 -12.87 7.13 9.95
N ALA A 203 -12.01 6.10 9.94
CA ALA A 203 -12.11 4.97 9.02
C ALA A 203 -13.46 4.26 9.14
N LYS A 204 -13.93 4.00 10.36
CA LYS A 204 -15.25 3.41 10.63
C LYS A 204 -16.39 4.19 9.94
N LEU A 205 -16.35 5.53 10.03
CA LEU A 205 -17.34 6.38 9.36
C LEU A 205 -17.29 6.23 7.84
N HIS A 206 -16.11 6.14 7.25
CA HIS A 206 -15.98 5.93 5.81
C HIS A 206 -16.48 4.54 5.40
N ILE A 207 -16.19 3.50 6.16
CA ILE A 207 -16.67 2.13 5.90
C ILE A 207 -18.21 2.08 5.98
N ALA A 208 -18.82 2.70 6.98
CA ALA A 208 -20.27 2.78 7.09
C ALA A 208 -20.91 3.53 5.91
N ARG A 209 -20.26 4.59 5.41
CA ARG A 209 -20.71 5.31 4.19
C ARG A 209 -20.55 4.45 2.95
N MET A 210 -19.45 3.71 2.79
CA MET A 210 -19.26 2.74 1.72
C MET A 210 -20.38 1.70 1.73
N GLU A 211 -20.62 1.07 2.85
CA GLU A 211 -21.68 0.06 3.01
C GLU A 211 -23.04 0.62 2.64
N ARG A 212 -23.38 1.81 3.15
CA ARG A 212 -24.65 2.47 2.82
C ARG A 212 -24.79 2.76 1.34
N PHE A 213 -23.74 3.28 0.72
CA PHE A 213 -23.69 3.54 -0.72
C PHE A 213 -23.91 2.26 -1.52
N LEU A 214 -23.16 1.21 -1.21
CA LEU A 214 -23.25 -0.10 -1.88
C LEU A 214 -24.62 -0.77 -1.69
N SER A 215 -25.23 -0.64 -0.52
CA SER A 215 -26.57 -1.21 -0.30
C SER A 215 -27.65 -0.56 -1.14
N LEU A 216 -27.50 0.71 -1.51
CA LEU A 216 -28.49 1.48 -2.26
C LEU A 216 -28.36 1.35 -3.79
N HIS A 217 -27.19 1.05 -4.31
CA HIS A 217 -26.89 1.11 -5.75
C HIS A 217 -26.57 -0.28 -6.32
N SER A 218 -26.90 -0.50 -7.59
CA SER A 218 -26.30 -1.55 -8.42
C SER A 218 -24.87 -1.15 -8.77
N ALA A 219 -24.09 -2.02 -9.42
CA ALA A 219 -22.75 -1.67 -9.87
C ALA A 219 -22.77 -0.52 -10.91
N GLU A 220 -23.73 -0.58 -11.83
CA GLU A 220 -23.95 0.44 -12.87
C GLU A 220 -24.36 1.77 -12.26
N ASP A 221 -25.35 1.77 -11.33
CA ASP A 221 -25.80 2.98 -10.64
C ASP A 221 -24.66 3.58 -9.81
N ALA A 222 -23.86 2.74 -9.16
CA ALA A 222 -22.71 3.18 -8.36
C ALA A 222 -21.72 3.98 -9.21
N LEU A 223 -21.41 3.51 -10.44
CA LEU A 223 -20.52 4.22 -11.35
C LEU A 223 -21.08 5.57 -11.81
N ALA A 224 -22.39 5.61 -12.07
CA ALA A 224 -23.08 6.84 -12.50
C ALA A 224 -23.25 7.87 -11.35
N CYS A 225 -23.28 7.42 -10.10
CA CYS A 225 -23.55 8.26 -8.93
C CYS A 225 -22.31 8.78 -8.21
N VAL A 226 -21.14 8.14 -8.38
CA VAL A 226 -19.92 8.62 -7.72
C VAL A 226 -19.41 9.92 -8.34
N PRO A 227 -18.91 10.87 -7.53
CA PRO A 227 -18.22 12.03 -8.08
C PRO A 227 -17.02 11.59 -8.92
N HIS A 228 -16.97 12.03 -10.16
CA HIS A 228 -15.85 11.77 -11.06
C HIS A 228 -14.96 13.00 -11.19
N ASN A 229 -13.65 12.82 -10.92
CA ASN A 229 -12.65 13.86 -11.11
C ASN A 229 -11.60 13.41 -12.14
N PRO A 230 -11.76 13.80 -13.43
CA PRO A 230 -10.85 13.38 -14.49
C PRO A 230 -9.42 13.90 -14.32
N SER A 231 -9.20 14.95 -13.52
CA SER A 231 -7.87 15.51 -13.22
C SER A 231 -7.23 14.91 -11.98
N SER A 232 -7.87 13.92 -11.34
CA SER A 232 -7.32 13.27 -10.15
C SER A 232 -5.98 12.62 -10.45
N PHE A 233 -5.03 12.79 -9.53
CA PHE A 233 -3.75 12.08 -9.58
C PHE A 233 -3.92 10.56 -9.72
N TYR A 234 -4.97 10.01 -9.16
CA TYR A 234 -5.25 8.56 -9.18
C TYR A 234 -5.56 8.02 -10.59
N TRP A 235 -5.98 8.86 -11.54
CA TRP A 235 -6.20 8.47 -12.94
C TRP A 235 -4.99 8.71 -13.85
N ARG A 236 -3.88 9.23 -13.30
CA ARG A 236 -2.69 9.50 -14.11
C ARG A 236 -2.12 8.21 -14.70
N GLY A 237 -1.87 8.22 -16.00
CA GLY A 237 -1.35 7.08 -16.76
C GLY A 237 -2.39 6.03 -17.12
N ASP A 238 -3.67 6.34 -16.94
CA ASP A 238 -4.80 5.47 -17.27
C ASP A 238 -5.96 6.25 -17.90
N GLU A 239 -5.60 7.17 -18.79
CA GLU A 239 -6.56 8.03 -19.52
C GLU A 239 -7.52 7.21 -20.39
N GLU A 240 -7.01 6.13 -21.02
CA GLU A 240 -7.82 5.23 -21.83
C GLU A 240 -8.83 4.45 -21.00
N GLY A 241 -8.40 3.87 -19.87
CA GLY A 241 -9.29 3.15 -18.96
C GLY A 241 -10.38 4.05 -18.40
N ARG A 242 -10.03 5.28 -18.03
CA ARG A 242 -10.98 6.30 -17.59
C ARG A 242 -11.99 6.64 -18.68
N ALA A 243 -11.52 6.90 -19.90
CA ALA A 243 -12.43 7.26 -21.01
C ALA A 243 -13.41 6.13 -21.37
N LYS A 244 -13.02 4.87 -21.22
CA LYS A 244 -13.92 3.72 -21.42
C LYS A 244 -15.05 3.64 -20.39
N LEU A 245 -14.82 4.14 -19.19
CA LEU A 245 -15.76 4.03 -18.07
C LEU A 245 -16.67 5.26 -17.94
N PHE A 246 -16.17 6.45 -18.26
CA PHE A 246 -16.86 7.71 -17.99
C PHE A 246 -17.11 8.57 -19.26
N GLY A 247 -16.63 8.14 -20.42
CA GLY A 247 -16.81 8.84 -21.70
C GLY A 247 -15.74 9.87 -21.94
#